data_36a103dee4efe675e2615ebf68d7f849
#
_entry.id   36a103dee4efe675e2615ebf68d7f849
#
_cell.length_a   1.000
_cell.length_b   1.000
_cell.length_c   1.000
_cell.angle_alpha   90.00
_cell.angle_beta   90.00
_cell.angle_gamma   90.00
#
_symmetry.space_group_name_H-M   'P 1'
#
loop_
_entity.id
_entity.type
_entity.pdbx_description
1 polymer ?
#
loop_
_entity_poly.entity_id
_entity_poly.type
_entity_poly.pdbx_seq_one_letter_code
_entity_poly.pdbx_strand_id
1 'polypeptide(L)'
;SFTYKNFDLTIYAYFRWGQMINYEMLGWYDSTGKGNFPTYFNYWTESNPSNDFPALNANRETKSYIGYGSLNYVDGSFFKIKNITLGYTFPERLLKNAGISKCRLYATITNPLTVAKSHLLKDYDPEMNGALKYPLSKQLVFGVNVSF
;
A
#
# COMPACT_ATOMS: atom_id res chain seq x y z
N SER A 1 10.38 -14.20 -12.70
CA SER A 1 11.16 -15.17 -11.90
C SER A 1 12.59 -15.18 -12.37
N PHE A 2 13.48 -15.38 -11.44
CA PHE A 2 14.92 -15.50 -11.68
C PHE A 2 15.43 -16.74 -10.94
N THR A 3 16.25 -17.55 -11.60
CA THR A 3 16.83 -18.76 -11.01
C THR A 3 18.34 -18.72 -11.17
N TYR A 4 19.06 -18.95 -10.07
CA TYR A 4 20.50 -19.04 -10.07
C TYR A 4 20.95 -20.20 -9.19
N LYS A 5 21.60 -21.21 -9.79
CA LYS A 5 21.96 -22.47 -9.11
C LYS A 5 20.73 -23.08 -8.45
N ASN A 6 20.75 -23.20 -7.14
CA ASN A 6 19.71 -23.80 -6.32
C ASN A 6 18.71 -22.76 -5.75
N PHE A 7 18.90 -21.47 -6.02
CA PHE A 7 18.04 -20.39 -5.59
C PHE A 7 17.04 -20.02 -6.69
N ASP A 8 15.81 -19.74 -6.30
CA ASP A 8 14.79 -19.12 -7.12
C ASP A 8 14.22 -17.89 -6.45
N LEU A 9 14.08 -16.81 -7.20
CA LEU A 9 13.48 -15.56 -6.76
C LEU A 9 12.32 -15.21 -7.67
N THR A 10 11.16 -15.00 -7.08
CA THR A 10 9.98 -14.51 -7.79
C THR A 10 9.51 -13.21 -7.15
N ILE A 11 9.36 -12.17 -7.97
CA ILE A 11 8.81 -10.89 -7.57
C ILE A 11 7.56 -10.63 -8.41
N TYR A 12 6.45 -10.35 -7.73
CA TYR A 12 5.23 -9.90 -8.36
C TYR A 12 4.99 -8.43 -8.00
N ALA A 13 5.19 -7.56 -9.01
CA ALA A 13 4.95 -6.12 -8.91
C ALA A 13 3.72 -5.74 -9.71
N TYR A 14 3.01 -4.72 -9.24
CA TYR A 14 1.83 -4.17 -9.87
C TYR A 14 1.90 -2.64 -9.83
N PHE A 15 1.52 -1.99 -10.91
CA PHE A 15 1.37 -0.55 -10.92
C PHE A 15 0.06 -0.18 -11.61
N ARG A 16 -0.48 0.96 -11.20
CA ARG A 16 -1.65 1.57 -11.83
C ARG A 16 -1.36 3.07 -11.98
N TRP A 17 -1.68 3.60 -13.15
CA TRP A 17 -1.37 4.99 -13.46
C TRP A 17 -2.57 5.69 -14.05
N GLY A 18 -2.74 7.00 -13.73
CA GLY A 18 -3.77 7.85 -14.29
C GLY A 18 -5.17 7.62 -13.76
N GLN A 19 -5.32 6.90 -12.65
CA GLN A 19 -6.63 6.75 -12.00
C GLN A 19 -6.87 7.86 -10.98
N MET A 20 -8.12 8.30 -10.90
CA MET A 20 -8.63 9.09 -9.78
C MET A 20 -9.40 8.20 -8.83
N ILE A 21 -9.19 8.37 -7.54
CA ILE A 21 -9.95 7.67 -6.50
C ILE A 21 -10.70 8.68 -5.63
N ASN A 22 -11.92 8.35 -5.25
CA ASN A 22 -12.66 9.08 -4.23
C ASN A 22 -12.16 8.61 -2.86
N TYR A 23 -11.29 9.42 -2.23
CA TYR A 23 -10.72 9.07 -0.94
C TYR A 23 -11.66 9.53 0.18
N GLU A 24 -12.50 8.63 0.64
CA GLU A 24 -13.55 8.89 1.63
C GLU A 24 -13.04 9.56 2.90
N MET A 25 -11.79 9.30 3.28
CA MET A 25 -11.20 9.87 4.48
C MET A 25 -11.10 11.40 4.43
N LEU A 26 -10.99 12.00 3.25
CA LEU A 26 -10.98 13.46 3.10
C LEU A 26 -12.31 14.09 3.49
N GLY A 27 -13.41 13.40 3.27
CA GLY A 27 -14.74 13.85 3.68
C GLY A 27 -14.99 13.80 5.21
N TRP A 28 -14.14 13.10 5.96
CA TRP A 28 -14.25 12.98 7.42
C TRP A 28 -13.49 14.07 8.16
N TYR A 29 -12.60 14.78 7.50
CA TYR A 29 -11.84 15.85 8.14
C TYR A 29 -12.71 17.09 8.41
N ASP A 30 -12.51 17.64 9.60
CA ASP A 30 -13.24 18.79 10.08
C ASP A 30 -12.73 20.09 9.46
N SER A 31 -13.46 20.61 8.48
CA SER A 31 -13.15 21.88 7.82
C SER A 31 -13.39 23.12 8.71
N THR A 32 -13.97 22.95 9.90
CA THR A 32 -14.12 24.04 10.88
C THR A 32 -12.84 24.34 11.64
N GLY A 33 -11.86 23.42 11.61
CA GLY A 33 -10.62 23.54 12.39
C GLY A 33 -10.75 23.23 13.86
N LYS A 34 -11.91 22.69 14.29
CA LYS A 34 -12.16 22.30 15.68
C LYS A 34 -11.70 20.87 15.97
N GLY A 35 -11.47 20.07 14.92
CA GLY A 35 -10.96 18.71 15.01
C GLY A 35 -9.45 18.64 14.71
N ASN A 36 -8.91 17.42 14.81
CA ASN A 36 -7.52 17.15 14.47
C ASN A 36 -7.36 16.94 12.98
N PHE A 37 -6.32 17.55 12.38
CA PHE A 37 -5.93 17.37 11.00
C PHE A 37 -4.61 16.60 10.92
N PRO A 38 -4.43 15.74 9.92
CA PRO A 38 -3.12 15.21 9.59
C PRO A 38 -2.16 16.35 9.22
N THR A 39 -0.91 16.24 9.65
CA THR A 39 0.13 17.27 9.44
C THR A 39 0.47 17.50 7.96
N TYR A 40 0.11 16.56 7.09
CA TYR A 40 0.33 16.65 5.64
C TYR A 40 -0.80 17.36 4.87
N PHE A 41 -1.83 17.85 5.58
CA PHE A 41 -2.93 18.59 4.98
C PHE A 41 -2.52 20.04 4.74
N ASN A 42 -2.38 20.42 3.48
CA ASN A 42 -1.93 21.74 3.06
C ASN A 42 -3.14 22.68 2.85
N TYR A 43 -3.79 23.10 3.95
CA TYR A 43 -4.88 24.06 3.88
C TYR A 43 -4.38 25.51 3.78
N TRP A 44 -5.21 26.36 3.20
CA TRP A 44 -4.87 27.76 2.99
C TRP A 44 -4.78 28.53 4.31
N THR A 45 -3.72 29.34 4.45
CA THR A 45 -3.56 30.38 5.48
C THR A 45 -2.90 31.60 4.84
N GLU A 46 -2.99 32.77 5.50
CA GLU A 46 -2.29 33.98 5.01
C GLU A 46 -0.76 33.79 4.93
N SER A 47 -0.19 33.03 5.87
CA SER A 47 1.24 32.71 5.89
C SER A 47 1.64 31.55 4.97
N ASN A 48 0.67 30.75 4.51
CA ASN A 48 0.86 29.63 3.60
C ASN A 48 -0.28 29.57 2.58
N PRO A 49 -0.29 30.46 1.56
CA PRO A 49 -1.27 30.40 0.48
C PRO A 49 -1.19 29.05 -0.25
N SER A 50 -2.28 28.31 -0.29
CA SER A 50 -2.39 26.99 -0.92
C SER A 50 -3.70 26.89 -1.70
N ASN A 51 -3.66 26.14 -2.81
CA ASN A 51 -4.84 25.80 -3.61
C ASN A 51 -5.34 24.37 -3.33
N ASP A 52 -4.70 23.62 -2.41
CA ASP A 52 -5.04 22.23 -2.16
C ASP A 52 -6.34 22.10 -1.37
N PHE A 53 -6.44 22.85 -0.26
CA PHE A 53 -7.62 22.85 0.59
C PHE A 53 -7.98 24.26 1.04
N PRO A 54 -9.29 24.57 1.21
CA PRO A 54 -9.73 25.89 1.66
C PRO A 54 -9.28 26.18 3.09
N ALA A 55 -9.29 27.47 3.47
CA ALA A 55 -9.07 27.90 4.84
C ALA A 55 -10.05 27.23 5.79
N LEU A 56 -9.58 26.91 6.99
CA LEU A 56 -10.44 26.45 8.08
C LEU A 56 -11.38 27.56 8.51
N ASN A 57 -12.65 27.23 8.71
CA ASN A 57 -13.67 28.21 9.07
C ASN A 57 -14.51 27.71 10.26
N ALA A 58 -14.24 28.24 11.45
CA ALA A 58 -14.93 27.88 12.69
C ALA A 58 -16.44 28.19 12.69
N ASN A 59 -16.90 29.07 11.78
CA ASN A 59 -18.31 29.46 11.64
C ASN A 59 -19.08 28.54 10.66
N ARG A 60 -18.44 27.53 10.10
CA ARG A 60 -19.10 26.56 9.23
C ARG A 60 -20.03 25.66 10.04
N GLU A 61 -21.22 25.44 9.49
CA GLU A 61 -22.20 24.52 10.09
C GLU A 61 -21.81 23.05 9.85
N THR A 62 -21.23 22.75 8.66
CA THR A 62 -20.81 21.39 8.30
C THR A 62 -19.34 21.17 8.58
N LYS A 63 -19.03 20.08 9.24
CA LYS A 63 -17.64 19.68 9.58
C LYS A 63 -16.89 19.00 8.47
N SER A 64 -17.53 18.66 7.35
CA SER A 64 -16.92 17.94 6.25
C SER A 64 -16.88 18.75 4.97
N TYR A 65 -16.09 18.32 3.99
CA TYR A 65 -16.02 18.89 2.66
C TYR A 65 -17.15 18.42 1.74
N ILE A 66 -18.32 18.05 2.28
CA ILE A 66 -19.47 17.52 1.48
C ILE A 66 -19.83 18.46 0.35
N GLY A 67 -19.80 19.78 0.57
CA GLY A 67 -20.04 20.79 -0.47
C GLY A 67 -18.92 20.94 -1.51
N TYR A 68 -17.79 20.28 -1.31
CA TYR A 68 -16.60 20.33 -2.17
C TYR A 68 -16.19 18.93 -2.62
N GLY A 69 -17.13 18.20 -3.20
CA GLY A 69 -16.93 16.81 -3.61
C GLY A 69 -15.69 16.57 -4.48
N SER A 70 -15.27 17.57 -5.27
CA SER A 70 -14.04 17.48 -6.05
C SER A 70 -12.77 17.35 -5.21
N LEU A 71 -12.74 17.86 -3.97
CA LEU A 71 -11.59 17.75 -3.07
C LEU A 71 -11.38 16.33 -2.54
N ASN A 72 -12.38 15.46 -2.62
CA ASN A 72 -12.26 14.07 -2.22
C ASN A 72 -11.55 13.21 -3.27
N TYR A 73 -11.44 13.70 -4.51
CA TYR A 73 -10.77 12.97 -5.58
C TYR A 73 -9.28 13.26 -5.57
N VAL A 74 -8.49 12.22 -5.49
CA VAL A 74 -7.02 12.28 -5.51
C VAL A 74 -6.45 11.39 -6.60
N ASP A 75 -5.25 11.73 -7.07
CA ASP A 75 -4.49 10.86 -7.97
C ASP A 75 -4.16 9.56 -7.24
N GLY A 76 -4.83 8.50 -7.62
CA GLY A 76 -4.67 7.15 -7.07
C GLY A 76 -3.60 6.33 -7.78
N SER A 77 -2.70 6.96 -8.54
CA SER A 77 -1.58 6.27 -9.19
C SER A 77 -0.62 5.70 -8.15
N PHE A 78 -0.18 4.44 -8.33
CA PHE A 78 0.72 3.79 -7.39
C PHE A 78 1.54 2.68 -8.02
N PHE A 79 2.64 2.36 -7.37
CA PHE A 79 3.44 1.15 -7.58
C PHE A 79 3.39 0.28 -6.31
N LYS A 80 3.25 -1.02 -6.50
CA LYS A 80 3.17 -1.98 -5.39
C LYS A 80 3.95 -3.24 -5.72
N ILE A 81 4.72 -3.72 -4.74
CA ILE A 81 5.24 -5.08 -4.75
C ILE A 81 4.26 -5.93 -3.92
N LYS A 82 3.58 -6.86 -4.60
CA LYS A 82 2.59 -7.72 -3.93
C LYS A 82 3.23 -8.90 -3.23
N ASN A 83 4.17 -9.56 -3.90
CA ASN A 83 4.84 -10.73 -3.35
C ASN A 83 6.31 -10.75 -3.75
N ILE A 84 7.15 -11.16 -2.81
CA ILE A 84 8.53 -11.57 -3.05
C ILE A 84 8.67 -12.96 -2.45
N THR A 85 9.04 -13.93 -3.27
CA THR A 85 9.31 -15.31 -2.83
C THR A 85 10.75 -15.66 -3.16
N LEU A 86 11.50 -16.05 -2.15
CA LEU A 86 12.84 -16.61 -2.27
C LEU A 86 12.78 -18.09 -1.90
N GLY A 87 13.22 -18.95 -2.80
CA GLY A 87 13.29 -20.39 -2.60
C GLY A 87 14.73 -20.89 -2.70
N TYR A 88 14.99 -21.99 -2.00
CA TYR A 88 16.21 -22.77 -2.11
C TYR A 88 15.89 -24.25 -2.23
N THR A 89 16.32 -24.88 -3.30
CA THR A 89 16.16 -26.31 -3.56
C THR A 89 17.44 -27.04 -3.20
N PHE A 90 17.36 -28.00 -2.30
CA PHE A 90 18.52 -28.79 -1.89
C PHE A 90 19.01 -29.70 -3.04
N PRO A 91 20.33 -29.81 -3.21
CA PRO A 91 20.91 -30.77 -4.17
C PRO A 91 20.54 -32.20 -3.81
N GLU A 92 20.21 -33.02 -4.82
CA GLU A 92 19.81 -34.42 -4.65
C GLU A 92 20.83 -35.25 -3.83
N ARG A 93 22.13 -34.96 -4.01
CA ARG A 93 23.20 -35.67 -3.28
C ARG A 93 23.05 -35.59 -1.76
N LEU A 94 22.42 -34.54 -1.23
CA LEU A 94 22.20 -34.37 0.21
C LEU A 94 20.94 -35.12 0.70
N LEU A 95 20.05 -35.46 -0.23
CA LEU A 95 18.72 -36.01 0.06
C LEU A 95 18.66 -37.54 -0.10
N LYS A 96 19.58 -38.13 -0.88
CA LYS A 96 19.59 -39.57 -1.20
C LYS A 96 19.54 -40.49 0.00
N ASN A 97 20.28 -40.16 1.06
CA ASN A 97 20.34 -40.97 2.27
C ASN A 97 19.05 -40.93 3.11
N ALA A 98 18.20 -39.94 2.86
CA ALA A 98 16.93 -39.75 3.56
C ALA A 98 15.71 -40.28 2.79
N GLY A 99 15.92 -40.83 1.57
CA GLY A 99 14.81 -41.29 0.72
C GLY A 99 13.95 -40.16 0.17
N ILE A 100 14.49 -38.93 0.16
CA ILE A 100 13.81 -37.72 -0.32
C ILE A 100 14.26 -37.43 -1.75
N SER A 101 13.33 -37.34 -2.69
CA SER A 101 13.62 -37.02 -4.09
C SER A 101 13.81 -35.52 -4.30
N LYS A 102 13.09 -34.67 -3.57
CA LYS A 102 13.21 -33.21 -3.67
C LYS A 102 12.85 -32.55 -2.34
N CYS A 103 13.62 -31.53 -1.95
CA CYS A 103 13.30 -30.66 -0.83
C CYS A 103 13.56 -29.20 -1.22
N ARG A 104 12.56 -28.32 -1.01
CA ARG A 104 12.67 -26.88 -1.25
C ARG A 104 12.16 -26.12 -0.05
N LEU A 105 13.01 -25.26 0.52
CA LEU A 105 12.62 -24.25 1.50
C LEU A 105 12.27 -22.95 0.76
N TYR A 106 11.29 -22.23 1.26
CA TYR A 106 10.97 -20.91 0.72
C TYR A 106 10.49 -19.95 1.80
N ALA A 107 10.70 -18.67 1.54
CA ALA A 107 10.13 -17.56 2.30
C ALA A 107 9.39 -16.65 1.33
N THR A 108 8.19 -16.24 1.71
CA THR A 108 7.35 -15.30 0.94
C THR A 108 6.98 -14.12 1.80
N ILE A 109 7.22 -12.91 1.29
CA ILE A 109 6.76 -11.65 1.88
C ILE A 109 5.61 -11.14 1.01
N THR A 110 4.46 -10.89 1.64
CA THR A 110 3.28 -10.32 0.98
C THR A 110 3.12 -8.84 1.36
N ASN A 111 2.79 -8.01 0.38
CA ASN A 111 2.61 -6.56 0.49
C ASN A 111 3.80 -5.82 1.15
N PRO A 112 5.07 -6.11 0.78
CA PRO A 112 6.22 -5.48 1.42
C PRO A 112 6.29 -3.97 1.16
N LEU A 113 5.87 -3.52 -0.03
CA LEU A 113 6.03 -2.13 -0.46
C LEU A 113 4.81 -1.66 -1.26
N THR A 114 4.27 -0.50 -0.86
CA THR A 114 3.32 0.30 -1.64
C THR A 114 3.82 1.74 -1.68
N VAL A 115 3.89 2.33 -2.87
CA VAL A 115 4.29 3.72 -3.10
C VAL A 115 3.20 4.42 -3.88
N ALA A 116 2.47 5.32 -3.23
CA ALA A 116 1.47 6.16 -3.85
C ALA A 116 2.13 7.42 -4.45
N LYS A 117 1.59 7.91 -5.57
CA LYS A 117 2.03 9.16 -6.18
C LYS A 117 1.56 10.36 -5.37
N SER A 118 0.33 10.37 -4.90
CA SER A 118 -0.22 11.43 -4.08
C SER A 118 0.28 11.34 -2.64
N HIS A 119 0.79 12.45 -2.09
CA HIS A 119 1.19 12.55 -0.68
C HIS A 119 0.01 12.36 0.30
N LEU A 120 -1.22 12.65 -0.15
CA LEU A 120 -2.45 12.43 0.63
C LEU A 120 -2.74 10.94 0.88
N LEU A 121 -2.12 10.04 0.10
CA LEU A 121 -2.24 8.60 0.21
C LEU A 121 -1.02 7.94 0.86
N LYS A 122 -0.17 8.72 1.55
CA LYS A 122 1.09 8.22 2.12
C LYS A 122 0.91 7.00 3.03
N ASP A 123 -0.12 7.02 3.85
CA ASP A 123 -0.41 5.97 4.83
C ASP A 123 -1.62 5.11 4.44
N TYR A 124 -2.03 5.20 3.18
CA TYR A 124 -3.17 4.50 2.62
C TYR A 124 -2.73 3.60 1.46
N ASP A 125 -3.35 2.43 1.34
CA ASP A 125 -3.12 1.56 0.17
C ASP A 125 -4.10 1.92 -0.96
N PRO A 126 -3.63 2.54 -2.06
CA PRO A 126 -4.51 2.97 -3.16
C PRO A 126 -5.24 1.82 -3.87
N GLU A 127 -4.79 0.57 -3.68
CA GLU A 127 -5.48 -0.62 -4.18
C GLU A 127 -6.87 -0.79 -3.54
N MET A 128 -7.09 -0.20 -2.36
CA MET A 128 -8.39 -0.19 -1.69
C MET A 128 -9.40 0.77 -2.32
N ASN A 129 -8.98 1.53 -3.33
CA ASN A 129 -9.82 2.39 -4.16
C ASN A 129 -10.63 3.44 -3.38
N GLY A 130 -10.04 4.03 -2.35
CA GLY A 130 -10.63 5.11 -1.55
C GLY A 130 -11.44 4.64 -0.34
N ALA A 131 -11.81 3.37 -0.27
CA ALA A 131 -12.69 2.84 0.77
C ALA A 131 -12.04 2.81 2.15
N LEU A 132 -12.78 3.17 3.19
CA LEU A 132 -12.37 3.09 4.59
C LEU A 132 -12.54 1.66 5.11
N LYS A 133 -11.58 0.80 4.80
CA LYS A 133 -11.51 -0.59 5.27
C LYS A 133 -10.19 -0.83 6.00
N TYR A 134 -10.10 -1.97 6.67
CA TYR A 134 -8.84 -2.37 7.27
C TYR A 134 -7.72 -2.45 6.21
N PRO A 135 -6.52 -1.93 6.51
CA PRO A 135 -5.41 -1.96 5.58
C PRO A 135 -4.99 -3.39 5.27
N LEU A 136 -4.49 -3.61 4.06
CA LEU A 136 -3.94 -4.90 3.66
C LEU A 136 -2.72 -5.24 4.52
N SER A 137 -2.75 -6.41 5.15
CA SER A 137 -1.69 -6.85 6.05
C SER A 137 -0.39 -7.16 5.29
N LYS A 138 0.74 -6.87 5.94
CA LYS A 138 2.05 -7.39 5.54
C LYS A 138 2.23 -8.75 6.21
N GLN A 139 2.65 -9.75 5.45
CA GLN A 139 2.81 -11.11 5.95
C GLN A 139 4.16 -11.68 5.55
N LEU A 140 4.76 -12.46 6.44
CA LEU A 140 5.95 -13.26 6.17
C LEU A 140 5.61 -14.72 6.42
N VAL A 141 5.77 -15.54 5.39
CA VAL A 141 5.46 -16.97 5.42
C VAL A 141 6.71 -17.76 5.08
N PHE A 142 7.00 -18.77 5.87
CA PHE A 142 8.02 -19.78 5.58
C PHE A 142 7.34 -21.11 5.24
N GLY A 143 7.87 -21.83 4.29
CA GLY A 143 7.34 -23.13 3.91
C GLY A 143 8.41 -24.07 3.42
N VAL A 144 8.04 -25.34 3.45
CA VAL A 144 8.86 -26.48 2.99
C VAL A 144 8.04 -27.32 2.05
N ASN A 145 8.60 -27.64 0.89
CA ASN A 145 8.04 -28.62 -0.04
C ASN A 145 8.96 -29.83 -0.08
N VAL A 146 8.43 -31.00 0.24
CA VAL A 146 9.16 -32.28 0.23
C VAL A 146 8.45 -33.25 -0.69
N SER A 147 9.23 -33.94 -1.52
CA SER A 147 8.78 -35.05 -2.37
C SER A 147 9.63 -36.29 -2.05
N PHE A 148 8.98 -37.43 -1.97
CA PHE A 148 9.60 -38.73 -1.71
C PHE A 148 9.67 -39.57 -2.98
#